data_fbae4340acddbc3c0203f306d4534e2e
#
_entry.id   fbae4340acddbc3c0203f306d4534e2e
#
_cell.length_a   1.000
_cell.length_b   1.000
_cell.length_c   1.000
_cell.angle_alpha   90.00
_cell.angle_beta   90.00
_cell.angle_gamma   90.00
#
_symmetry.space_group_name_H-M   'P 1'
#
loop_
_entity.id
_entity.type
_entity.pdbx_description
1 polymer ?
#
loop_
_entity_poly.entity_id
_entity_poly.type
_entity_poly.pdbx_seq_one_letter_code
_entity_poly.pdbx_strand_id
1 'polypeptide(L)'
;VPYDFKAVYKSAKETIYLRKTWRKNKNSDLGLLMHELYHHLQHLNGDSGKDKCSADVETPAYKVQTAYHKIELDEWIGDENFLENAEKQWMEFLALQVLGQGVKCINKTLYKWYKGEYKDGKFHGQGTFNYPFGTIYKGKWKDGNKQGKGTLTFTNGNKYVGNWKDNKKNGQGTFTWANGNKYEGEWKDEKRTGQGTFTWANGNKYEGEWKDEKRTGQGTFTWANGDKYEGEWKDGKRTGQGKYIFSNGGKVVGEFRGGKYWNTKEYDKEGNIIRTWVNGKGIKP
;
A
#
# COMPACT_ATOMS: atom_id res chain seq x y z
N VAL A 1 -28.08 -19.43 -0.89
CA VAL A 1 -27.55 -19.77 0.44
C VAL A 1 -27.74 -18.53 1.28
N PRO A 2 -28.48 -18.54 2.39
CA PRO A 2 -28.71 -17.36 3.21
C PRO A 2 -27.36 -17.01 3.88
N TYR A 3 -26.90 -15.80 3.64
CA TYR A 3 -25.76 -15.22 4.34
C TYR A 3 -26.17 -14.97 5.80
N ASP A 4 -25.67 -15.79 6.71
CA ASP A 4 -25.88 -15.64 8.13
C ASP A 4 -24.93 -14.54 8.67
N PHE A 5 -25.16 -13.33 8.20
CA PHE A 5 -24.43 -12.14 8.62
C PHE A 5 -25.30 -11.35 9.58
N LYS A 6 -24.80 -11.08 10.77
CA LYS A 6 -25.41 -10.13 11.71
C LYS A 6 -24.35 -9.21 12.26
N ALA A 7 -24.10 -8.10 11.56
CA ALA A 7 -23.71 -6.90 12.24
C ALA A 7 -25.02 -6.33 12.87
N VAL A 8 -25.03 -6.12 14.17
CA VAL A 8 -26.20 -5.57 14.83
C VAL A 8 -25.82 -4.23 15.42
N TYR A 9 -26.34 -3.17 14.83
CA TYR A 9 -26.32 -1.86 15.44
C TYR A 9 -27.36 -1.82 16.58
N LYS A 10 -26.93 -1.47 17.80
CA LYS A 10 -27.83 -1.15 18.91
C LYS A 10 -27.81 0.34 19.15
N SER A 11 -28.86 1.02 18.72
CA SER A 11 -29.04 2.48 18.81
C SER A 11 -28.84 3.04 20.23
N ALA A 12 -29.19 2.28 21.28
CA ALA A 12 -29.04 2.71 22.67
C ALA A 12 -27.58 2.83 23.16
N LYS A 13 -26.60 2.25 22.46
CA LYS A 13 -25.18 2.26 22.86
C LYS A 13 -24.25 2.82 21.79
N GLU A 14 -24.77 3.24 20.64
CA GLU A 14 -23.98 3.77 19.53
C GLU A 14 -22.77 2.87 19.17
N THR A 15 -22.95 1.55 19.23
CA THR A 15 -21.88 0.56 19.07
C THR A 15 -22.23 -0.43 17.97
N ILE A 16 -21.29 -0.67 17.06
CA ILE A 16 -21.40 -1.70 16.03
C ILE A 16 -20.73 -2.98 16.59
N TYR A 17 -21.48 -4.08 16.59
CA TYR A 17 -20.99 -5.36 17.02
C TYR A 17 -20.67 -6.22 15.78
N LEU A 18 -19.42 -6.64 15.64
CA LEU A 18 -18.98 -7.57 14.61
C LEU A 18 -18.97 -9.01 15.14
N ARG A 19 -19.37 -9.96 14.32
CA ARG A 19 -19.39 -11.37 14.71
C ARG A 19 -17.96 -11.94 14.85
N LYS A 20 -17.77 -12.86 15.78
CA LYS A 20 -16.51 -13.56 16.06
C LYS A 20 -15.94 -14.36 14.85
N THR A 21 -16.75 -14.60 13.81
CA THR A 21 -16.36 -15.32 12.58
C THR A 21 -15.92 -14.39 11.44
N TRP A 22 -15.82 -13.10 11.71
CA TRP A 22 -15.38 -12.15 10.71
C TRP A 22 -13.94 -12.42 10.27
N ARG A 23 -13.71 -12.51 8.96
CA ARG A 23 -12.40 -12.84 8.40
C ARG A 23 -11.80 -11.64 7.69
N LYS A 24 -10.64 -11.25 8.15
CA LYS A 24 -9.79 -10.12 7.77
C LYS A 24 -9.53 -9.96 6.25
N ASN A 25 -9.69 -11.01 5.44
CA ASN A 25 -9.15 -11.11 4.08
C ASN A 25 -10.20 -11.14 2.97
N LYS A 26 -11.45 -10.75 3.21
CA LYS A 26 -12.46 -10.71 2.15
C LYS A 26 -12.90 -9.27 1.90
N ASN A 27 -12.71 -8.80 0.68
CA ASN A 27 -13.22 -7.50 0.21
C ASN A 27 -14.74 -7.33 0.46
N SER A 28 -15.50 -8.44 0.51
CA SER A 28 -16.92 -8.45 0.89
C SER A 28 -17.17 -7.98 2.32
N ASP A 29 -16.26 -8.28 3.25
CA ASP A 29 -16.46 -7.98 4.68
C ASP A 29 -16.15 -6.50 4.96
N LEU A 30 -15.22 -5.92 4.21
CA LEU A 30 -14.94 -4.49 4.25
C LEU A 30 -16.12 -3.66 3.68
N GLY A 31 -16.67 -4.10 2.53
CA GLY A 31 -17.84 -3.48 1.93
C GLY A 31 -19.05 -3.47 2.87
N LEU A 32 -19.20 -4.53 3.66
CA LEU A 32 -20.27 -4.65 4.62
C LEU A 32 -20.04 -3.78 5.87
N LEU A 33 -18.81 -3.69 6.39
CA LEU A 33 -18.48 -2.75 7.46
C LEU A 33 -18.78 -1.31 7.04
N MET A 34 -18.43 -0.95 5.80
CA MET A 34 -18.71 0.36 5.25
C MET A 34 -20.23 0.60 5.08
N HIS A 35 -21.00 -0.43 4.72
CA HIS A 35 -22.46 -0.38 4.63
C HIS A 35 -23.10 -0.14 6.01
N GLU A 36 -22.66 -0.84 7.03
CA GLU A 36 -23.16 -0.66 8.41
C GLU A 36 -22.77 0.71 9.00
N LEU A 37 -21.56 1.18 8.71
CA LEU A 37 -21.14 2.54 9.05
C LEU A 37 -22.01 3.60 8.36
N TYR A 38 -22.44 3.33 7.12
CA TYR A 38 -23.38 4.20 6.39
C TYR A 38 -24.74 4.30 7.07
N HIS A 39 -25.33 3.16 7.44
CA HIS A 39 -26.62 3.13 8.17
C HIS A 39 -26.51 3.82 9.54
N HIS A 40 -25.36 3.67 10.20
CA HIS A 40 -25.09 4.37 11.45
C HIS A 40 -25.05 5.89 11.25
N LEU A 41 -24.39 6.37 10.21
CA LEU A 41 -24.35 7.78 9.84
C LEU A 41 -25.74 8.32 9.45
N GLN A 42 -26.52 7.55 8.68
CA GLN A 42 -27.91 7.92 8.37
C GLN A 42 -28.77 8.05 9.63
N HIS A 43 -28.64 7.12 10.57
CA HIS A 43 -29.37 7.15 11.83
C HIS A 43 -28.99 8.34 12.70
N LEU A 44 -27.69 8.67 12.79
CA LEU A 44 -27.20 9.84 13.54
C LEU A 44 -27.63 11.17 12.91
N ASN A 45 -27.81 11.23 11.60
CA ASN A 45 -28.29 12.44 10.90
C ASN A 45 -29.80 12.65 11.00
N GLY A 46 -30.54 11.75 11.65
CA GLY A 46 -31.99 11.78 11.73
C GLY A 46 -32.62 11.66 10.35
N ASP A 47 -33.52 10.73 10.20
CA ASP A 47 -34.23 10.42 8.95
C ASP A 47 -35.24 11.50 8.53
N SER A 48 -34.97 12.77 8.85
CA SER A 48 -35.79 13.92 8.50
C SER A 48 -35.25 14.60 7.26
N GLY A 49 -35.76 14.22 6.10
CA GLY A 49 -35.52 14.83 4.79
C GLY A 49 -35.83 16.33 4.73
N LYS A 50 -35.19 17.12 5.55
CA LYS A 50 -35.22 18.59 5.50
C LYS A 50 -33.80 19.14 5.67
N ASP A 51 -33.42 19.93 4.69
CA ASP A 51 -32.23 20.78 4.57
C ASP A 51 -31.73 21.41 5.88
N LYS A 52 -31.08 20.65 6.74
CA LYS A 52 -30.32 21.20 7.85
C LYS A 52 -28.87 20.83 7.74
N CYS A 53 -28.09 21.70 7.10
CA CYS A 53 -26.67 21.79 7.35
C CYS A 53 -26.48 22.26 8.80
N SER A 54 -26.64 21.41 9.79
CA SER A 54 -26.35 21.77 11.17
C SER A 54 -24.86 21.47 11.45
N ALA A 55 -24.30 22.20 12.43
CA ALA A 55 -22.96 21.98 12.95
C ALA A 55 -22.75 20.53 13.49
N ASP A 56 -23.83 19.80 13.66
CA ASP A 56 -23.90 18.43 14.17
C ASP A 56 -23.39 17.37 13.20
N VAL A 57 -23.10 17.71 11.93
CA VAL A 57 -22.44 16.80 10.99
C VAL A 57 -20.98 16.47 11.41
N GLU A 58 -20.38 17.28 12.28
CA GLU A 58 -19.05 16.99 12.83
C GLU A 58 -19.04 15.83 13.82
N THR A 59 -20.11 15.66 14.57
CA THR A 59 -20.26 14.63 15.60
C THR A 59 -20.24 13.21 15.04
N PRO A 60 -20.88 12.90 13.89
CA PRO A 60 -20.84 11.58 13.28
C PRO A 60 -19.45 11.14 12.82
N ALA A 61 -18.69 12.03 12.18
CA ALA A 61 -17.33 11.70 11.72
C ALA A 61 -16.40 11.42 12.92
N TYR A 62 -16.54 12.18 14.02
CA TYR A 62 -15.79 11.96 15.25
C TYR A 62 -16.21 10.66 15.94
N LYS A 63 -17.50 10.31 15.95
CA LYS A 63 -18.02 9.06 16.50
C LYS A 63 -17.60 7.83 15.69
N VAL A 64 -17.54 7.93 14.36
CA VAL A 64 -16.98 6.89 13.48
C VAL A 64 -15.49 6.71 13.78
N GLN A 65 -14.73 7.78 13.95
CA GLN A 65 -13.33 7.71 14.35
C GLN A 65 -13.17 7.04 15.73
N THR A 66 -14.05 7.32 16.68
CA THR A 66 -14.03 6.70 18.02
C THR A 66 -14.47 5.24 17.99
N ALA A 67 -15.43 4.86 17.14
CA ALA A 67 -15.83 3.47 16.93
C ALA A 67 -14.73 2.66 16.25
N TYR A 68 -14.00 3.26 15.31
CA TYR A 68 -12.84 2.65 14.67
C TYR A 68 -11.68 2.44 15.65
N HIS A 69 -11.43 3.36 16.57
CA HIS A 69 -10.44 3.18 17.65
C HIS A 69 -10.85 2.15 18.70
N LYS A 70 -12.14 1.83 18.80
CA LYS A 70 -12.67 0.82 19.74
C LYS A 70 -12.69 -0.61 19.17
N ILE A 71 -12.63 -0.75 17.85
CA ILE A 71 -12.27 -2.02 17.20
C ILE A 71 -10.77 -2.13 17.47
N GLU A 72 -10.34 -2.99 18.40
CA GLU A 72 -8.95 -3.18 18.78
C GLU A 72 -8.08 -3.32 17.53
N LEU A 73 -7.44 -2.23 17.14
CA LEU A 73 -6.65 -2.09 15.92
C LEU A 73 -5.34 -2.90 15.98
N ASP A 74 -4.95 -3.39 17.14
CA ASP A 74 -3.66 -4.03 17.35
C ASP A 74 -3.41 -5.25 16.43
N GLU A 75 -4.47 -5.90 15.95
CA GLU A 75 -4.34 -6.99 14.96
C GLU A 75 -4.38 -6.54 13.48
N TRP A 76 -4.71 -5.27 13.19
CA TRP A 76 -4.96 -4.77 11.82
C TRP A 76 -3.81 -3.95 11.24
N ILE A 77 -2.91 -3.50 12.08
CA ILE A 77 -1.81 -2.57 11.73
C ILE A 77 -0.79 -3.20 10.75
N GLY A 78 -0.89 -4.49 10.44
CA GLY A 78 0.02 -5.19 9.53
C GLY A 78 -0.41 -5.31 8.07
N ASP A 79 -1.62 -4.89 7.69
CA ASP A 79 -2.10 -5.00 6.30
C ASP A 79 -2.20 -3.63 5.63
N GLU A 80 -1.12 -3.25 4.95
CA GLU A 80 -1.00 -1.98 4.23
C GLU A 80 -2.07 -1.82 3.14
N ASN A 81 -2.48 -2.92 2.50
CA ASN A 81 -3.52 -2.93 1.47
C ASN A 81 -4.92 -2.68 2.05
N PHE A 82 -5.14 -3.05 3.31
CA PHE A 82 -6.42 -2.85 3.97
C PHE A 82 -6.69 -1.36 4.20
N LEU A 83 -5.75 -0.64 4.81
CA LEU A 83 -5.92 0.80 5.09
C LEU A 83 -6.05 1.61 3.80
N GLU A 84 -5.25 1.30 2.78
CA GLU A 84 -5.31 1.96 1.47
C GLU A 84 -6.64 1.70 0.75
N ASN A 85 -7.16 0.47 0.81
CA ASN A 85 -8.47 0.11 0.24
C ASN A 85 -9.64 0.72 1.03
N ALA A 86 -9.56 0.77 2.35
CA ALA A 86 -10.57 1.42 3.20
C ALA A 86 -10.65 2.91 2.91
N GLU A 87 -9.52 3.60 2.79
CA GLU A 87 -9.45 5.03 2.44
C GLU A 87 -10.00 5.29 1.03
N LYS A 88 -9.69 4.43 0.06
CA LYS A 88 -10.20 4.53 -1.30
C LYS A 88 -11.71 4.36 -1.35
N GLN A 89 -12.25 3.33 -0.70
CA GLN A 89 -13.70 3.10 -0.63
C GLN A 89 -14.42 4.24 0.12
N TRP A 90 -13.78 4.81 1.14
CA TRP A 90 -14.33 5.95 1.85
C TRP A 90 -14.39 7.21 0.96
N MET A 91 -13.40 7.43 0.12
CA MET A 91 -13.40 8.51 -0.87
C MET A 91 -14.44 8.30 -1.97
N GLU A 92 -14.61 7.07 -2.44
CA GLU A 92 -15.69 6.72 -3.39
C GLU A 92 -17.05 6.91 -2.75
N PHE A 93 -17.22 6.54 -1.48
CA PHE A 93 -18.44 6.76 -0.71
C PHE A 93 -18.74 8.25 -0.52
N LEU A 94 -17.77 9.06 -0.13
CA LEU A 94 -17.95 10.52 -0.05
C LEU A 94 -18.32 11.10 -1.42
N ALA A 95 -17.70 10.66 -2.50
CA ALA A 95 -18.01 11.12 -3.85
C ALA A 95 -19.46 10.77 -4.25
N LEU A 96 -19.97 9.57 -3.90
CA LEU A 96 -21.35 9.15 -4.17
C LEU A 96 -22.35 9.94 -3.32
N GLN A 97 -22.03 10.26 -2.07
CA GLN A 97 -22.86 11.13 -1.23
C GLN A 97 -22.92 12.57 -1.78
N VAL A 98 -21.81 13.04 -2.35
CA VAL A 98 -21.72 14.35 -3.02
C VAL A 98 -22.67 14.46 -4.21
N LEU A 99 -22.86 13.37 -4.95
CA LEU A 99 -23.76 13.35 -6.14
C LEU A 99 -25.24 13.27 -5.77
N GLY A 100 -25.57 12.83 -4.55
CA GLY A 100 -26.96 12.64 -4.10
C GLY A 100 -27.55 13.75 -3.20
N GLN A 101 -26.72 14.60 -2.60
CA GLN A 101 -27.16 15.68 -1.70
C GLN A 101 -26.61 17.02 -2.18
N GLY A 102 -27.46 18.05 -2.23
CA GLY A 102 -27.13 19.37 -2.81
C GLY A 102 -25.76 19.93 -2.40
N VAL A 103 -25.03 20.35 -3.38
CA VAL A 103 -23.61 20.80 -3.40
C VAL A 103 -23.19 21.75 -2.23
N LYS A 104 -24.13 22.47 -1.62
CA LYS A 104 -23.83 23.49 -0.57
C LYS A 104 -23.36 22.91 0.77
N CYS A 105 -23.88 21.77 1.21
CA CYS A 105 -23.54 21.22 2.54
C CYS A 105 -22.22 20.48 2.57
N ILE A 106 -21.88 19.84 1.46
CA ILE A 106 -20.68 19.00 1.33
C ILE A 106 -19.42 19.85 1.25
N ASN A 107 -19.50 20.99 0.56
CA ASN A 107 -18.38 21.92 0.52
C ASN A 107 -17.88 22.30 1.93
N LYS A 108 -18.81 22.56 2.88
CA LYS A 108 -18.43 22.99 4.23
C LYS A 108 -17.69 21.89 5.02
N THR A 109 -18.04 20.62 4.82
CA THR A 109 -17.38 19.48 5.48
C THR A 109 -16.04 19.13 4.82
N LEU A 110 -15.95 19.17 3.50
CA LEU A 110 -14.69 18.93 2.76
C LEU A 110 -13.65 20.03 3.04
N TYR A 111 -14.05 21.27 3.24
CA TYR A 111 -13.15 22.38 3.60
C TYR A 111 -12.40 22.14 4.91
N LYS A 112 -12.94 21.33 5.81
CA LYS A 112 -12.25 20.96 7.06
C LYS A 112 -11.06 20.03 6.80
N TRP A 113 -11.19 19.15 5.81
CA TRP A 113 -10.20 18.12 5.51
C TRP A 113 -9.20 18.53 4.44
N TYR A 114 -9.60 19.41 3.52
CA TYR A 114 -8.76 19.91 2.45
C TYR A 114 -8.41 21.37 2.63
N LYS A 115 -7.11 21.64 2.56
CA LYS A 115 -6.54 23.00 2.52
C LYS A 115 -5.71 23.16 1.27
N GLY A 116 -6.19 23.95 0.30
CA GLY A 116 -5.53 24.13 -0.97
C GLY A 116 -6.39 24.86 -2.00
N GLU A 117 -5.98 24.75 -3.25
CA GLU A 117 -6.61 25.42 -4.38
C GLU A 117 -7.84 24.62 -4.86
N TYR A 118 -8.86 25.35 -5.32
CA TYR A 118 -10.07 24.80 -5.93
C TYR A 118 -10.25 25.37 -7.34
N LYS A 119 -10.78 24.55 -8.24
CA LYS A 119 -11.26 24.95 -9.53
C LYS A 119 -12.58 24.24 -9.81
N ASP A 120 -13.62 24.97 -10.21
CA ASP A 120 -14.96 24.43 -10.48
C ASP A 120 -15.49 23.52 -9.35
N GLY A 121 -15.27 23.90 -8.07
CA GLY A 121 -15.67 23.16 -6.89
C GLY A 121 -14.87 21.87 -6.61
N LYS A 122 -13.83 21.58 -7.37
CA LYS A 122 -12.97 20.41 -7.21
C LYS A 122 -11.59 20.78 -6.68
N PHE A 123 -10.94 19.88 -5.94
CA PHE A 123 -9.55 20.05 -5.54
C PHE A 123 -8.68 20.24 -6.77
N HIS A 124 -7.86 21.28 -6.77
CA HIS A 124 -6.99 21.63 -7.89
C HIS A 124 -5.68 22.23 -7.38
N GLY A 125 -4.65 22.35 -8.24
CA GLY A 125 -3.40 23.00 -7.87
C GLY A 125 -2.68 22.29 -6.70
N GLN A 126 -2.14 23.08 -5.78
CA GLN A 126 -1.48 22.55 -4.57
C GLN A 126 -2.46 22.45 -3.42
N GLY A 127 -2.40 21.32 -2.68
CA GLY A 127 -3.27 21.15 -1.53
C GLY A 127 -2.84 20.05 -0.58
N THR A 128 -3.36 20.16 0.63
CA THR A 128 -3.21 19.14 1.69
C THR A 128 -4.57 18.59 2.02
N PHE A 129 -4.72 17.27 1.95
CA PHE A 129 -5.90 16.57 2.40
C PHE A 129 -5.56 15.77 3.66
N ASN A 130 -6.25 16.06 4.76
CA ASN A 130 -6.14 15.31 6.00
C ASN A 130 -7.26 14.29 6.03
N TYR A 131 -6.96 13.02 5.86
CA TYR A 131 -7.96 11.95 5.94
C TYR A 131 -8.45 11.79 7.39
N PRO A 132 -9.70 11.36 7.59
CA PRO A 132 -10.29 11.24 8.93
C PRO A 132 -9.50 10.41 9.93
N PHE A 133 -8.74 9.44 9.45
CA PHE A 133 -7.94 8.52 10.26
C PHE A 133 -6.48 8.95 10.43
N GLY A 134 -6.15 10.20 10.05
CA GLY A 134 -4.83 10.79 10.29
C GLY A 134 -3.82 10.58 9.16
N THR A 135 -4.16 9.83 8.11
CA THR A 135 -3.37 9.82 6.87
C THR A 135 -3.39 11.21 6.24
N ILE A 136 -2.29 11.67 5.70
CA ILE A 136 -2.17 13.01 5.12
C ILE A 136 -1.59 12.91 3.71
N TYR A 137 -2.31 13.48 2.74
CA TYR A 137 -1.75 13.73 1.42
C TYR A 137 -1.44 15.21 1.26
N LYS A 138 -0.22 15.51 0.82
CA LYS A 138 0.22 16.86 0.46
C LYS A 138 0.82 16.83 -0.94
N GLY A 139 0.23 17.56 -1.89
CA GLY A 139 0.72 17.53 -3.26
C GLY A 139 -0.20 18.20 -4.26
N LYS A 140 0.05 17.87 -5.53
CA LYS A 140 -0.71 18.41 -6.65
C LYS A 140 -2.02 17.66 -6.85
N TRP A 141 -3.07 18.42 -7.16
CA TRP A 141 -4.42 17.96 -7.46
C TRP A 141 -4.86 18.45 -8.84
N LYS A 142 -5.67 17.67 -9.51
CA LYS A 142 -6.34 18.06 -10.74
C LYS A 142 -7.73 17.41 -10.77
N ASP A 143 -8.76 18.24 -10.89
CA ASP A 143 -10.17 17.83 -11.03
C ASP A 143 -10.61 16.82 -9.93
N GLY A 144 -10.16 17.04 -8.68
CA GLY A 144 -10.44 16.21 -7.51
C GLY A 144 -9.50 15.02 -7.32
N ASN A 145 -8.57 14.75 -8.25
CA ASN A 145 -7.67 13.62 -8.19
C ASN A 145 -6.25 14.02 -7.79
N LYS A 146 -5.55 13.17 -7.05
CA LYS A 146 -4.11 13.27 -6.82
C LYS A 146 -3.40 13.16 -8.16
N GLN A 147 -2.56 14.16 -8.50
CA GLN A 147 -1.90 14.27 -9.79
C GLN A 147 -0.52 14.90 -9.66
N GLY A 148 0.47 14.44 -10.45
CA GLY A 148 1.83 14.98 -10.40
C GLY A 148 2.54 14.65 -9.08
N LYS A 149 3.41 15.52 -8.58
CA LYS A 149 4.19 15.27 -7.36
C LYS A 149 3.35 15.41 -6.10
N GLY A 150 3.51 14.45 -5.17
CA GLY A 150 2.84 14.49 -3.87
C GLY A 150 3.46 13.53 -2.85
N THR A 151 3.12 13.79 -1.59
CA THR A 151 3.53 12.99 -0.43
C THR A 151 2.28 12.45 0.24
N LEU A 152 2.22 11.15 0.47
CA LEU A 152 1.23 10.49 1.30
C LEU A 152 1.91 9.95 2.54
N THR A 153 1.45 10.36 3.71
CA THR A 153 1.95 9.90 5.00
C THR A 153 0.83 9.15 5.70
N PHE A 154 1.04 7.89 5.99
CA PHE A 154 0.09 7.01 6.67
C PHE A 154 0.25 7.11 8.19
N THR A 155 -0.80 6.81 8.92
CA THR A 155 -0.80 6.81 10.40
C THR A 155 0.14 5.79 11.01
N ASN A 156 0.37 4.68 10.32
CA ASN A 156 1.33 3.65 10.75
C ASN A 156 2.80 4.03 10.53
N GLY A 157 3.10 5.26 10.04
CA GLY A 157 4.44 5.74 9.76
C GLY A 157 4.97 5.43 8.37
N ASN A 158 4.22 4.68 7.55
CA ASN A 158 4.57 4.50 6.14
C ASN A 158 4.48 5.84 5.40
N LYS A 159 5.29 6.00 4.35
CA LYS A 159 5.31 7.25 3.57
C LYS A 159 5.61 6.97 2.10
N TYR A 160 4.84 7.59 1.22
CA TYR A 160 5.16 7.66 -0.20
C TYR A 160 5.47 9.09 -0.61
N VAL A 161 6.53 9.28 -1.36
CA VAL A 161 6.91 10.55 -1.98
C VAL A 161 7.17 10.28 -3.46
N GLY A 162 6.36 10.83 -4.34
CA GLY A 162 6.52 10.52 -5.76
C GLY A 162 5.45 11.11 -6.65
N ASN A 163 5.37 10.55 -7.84
CA ASN A 163 4.41 10.96 -8.84
C ASN A 163 3.09 10.20 -8.69
N TRP A 164 2.02 10.91 -9.00
CA TRP A 164 0.63 10.44 -8.95
C TRP A 164 -0.04 10.67 -10.29
N LYS A 165 -0.90 9.76 -10.67
CA LYS A 165 -1.79 9.88 -11.81
C LYS A 165 -3.14 9.27 -11.42
N ASP A 166 -4.21 10.07 -11.51
CA ASP A 166 -5.58 9.66 -11.25
C ASP A 166 -5.72 8.89 -9.92
N ASN A 167 -5.23 9.49 -8.82
CA ASN A 167 -5.17 8.95 -7.46
C ASN A 167 -4.21 7.76 -7.24
N LYS A 168 -3.51 7.28 -8.25
CA LYS A 168 -2.61 6.12 -8.16
C LYS A 168 -1.14 6.56 -8.17
N LYS A 169 -0.27 5.84 -7.45
CA LYS A 169 1.18 5.94 -7.60
C LYS A 169 1.55 5.58 -9.02
N ASN A 170 2.25 6.49 -9.72
CA ASN A 170 2.57 6.31 -11.13
C ASN A 170 3.78 7.17 -11.52
N GLY A 171 4.81 6.57 -12.13
CA GLY A 171 6.09 7.22 -12.42
C GLY A 171 7.10 7.01 -11.28
N GLN A 172 8.05 7.94 -11.12
CA GLN A 172 9.09 7.83 -10.10
C GLN A 172 8.56 8.13 -8.71
N GLY A 173 8.98 7.31 -7.72
CA GLY A 173 8.60 7.51 -6.33
C GLY A 173 9.38 6.67 -5.34
N THR A 174 9.37 7.15 -4.10
CA THR A 174 9.98 6.49 -2.94
C THR A 174 8.88 6.09 -1.97
N PHE A 175 8.83 4.82 -1.62
CA PHE A 175 8.02 4.32 -0.52
C PHE A 175 8.94 3.91 0.65
N THR A 176 8.67 4.45 1.81
CA THR A 176 9.38 4.12 3.05
C THR A 176 8.38 3.48 4.01
N TRP A 177 8.66 2.26 4.43
CA TRP A 177 7.87 1.55 5.43
C TRP A 177 8.30 1.94 6.84
N ALA A 178 7.39 1.89 7.78
CA ALA A 178 7.66 2.18 9.20
C ALA A 178 8.72 1.25 9.81
N ASN A 179 8.84 0.03 9.28
CA ASN A 179 9.86 -0.94 9.70
C ASN A 179 11.28 -0.64 9.17
N GLY A 180 11.47 0.48 8.44
CA GLY A 180 12.75 0.90 7.88
C GLY A 180 13.06 0.35 6.49
N ASN A 181 12.20 -0.49 5.90
CA ASN A 181 12.34 -0.86 4.50
C ASN A 181 12.10 0.36 3.60
N LYS A 182 12.70 0.36 2.40
CA LYS A 182 12.55 1.46 1.44
C LYS A 182 12.57 0.93 0.01
N TYR A 183 11.70 1.46 -0.83
CA TYR A 183 11.75 1.28 -2.27
C TYR A 183 11.88 2.63 -2.96
N GLU A 184 12.78 2.71 -3.93
CA GLU A 184 12.98 3.88 -4.79
C GLU A 184 12.99 3.40 -6.24
N GLY A 185 12.05 3.88 -7.05
CA GLY A 185 11.96 3.43 -8.44
C GLY A 185 10.65 3.77 -9.12
N GLU A 186 10.37 3.03 -10.16
CA GLU A 186 9.21 3.22 -11.00
C GLU A 186 7.96 2.54 -10.44
N TRP A 187 6.83 3.23 -10.60
CA TRP A 187 5.50 2.79 -10.20
C TRP A 187 4.55 2.88 -11.40
N LYS A 188 3.66 1.93 -11.52
CA LYS A 188 2.57 1.94 -12.49
C LYS A 188 1.32 1.36 -11.83
N ASP A 189 0.26 2.16 -11.78
CA ASP A 189 -1.03 1.75 -11.21
C ASP A 189 -0.89 1.09 -9.83
N GLU A 190 -0.22 1.78 -8.88
CA GLU A 190 0.08 1.34 -7.51
C GLU A 190 1.18 0.27 -7.38
N LYS A 191 1.67 -0.33 -8.47
CA LYS A 191 2.64 -1.43 -8.46
C LYS A 191 4.04 -0.97 -8.81
N ARG A 192 5.04 -1.56 -8.15
CA ARG A 192 6.45 -1.42 -8.53
C ARG A 192 6.68 -2.04 -9.90
N THR A 193 7.37 -1.31 -10.77
CA THR A 193 7.68 -1.71 -12.14
C THR A 193 9.00 -1.09 -12.59
N GLY A 194 9.47 -1.43 -13.80
CA GLY A 194 10.67 -0.82 -14.37
C GLY A 194 11.90 -0.96 -13.49
N GLN A 195 12.74 0.06 -13.45
CA GLN A 195 13.95 0.07 -12.63
C GLN A 195 13.65 0.54 -11.22
N GLY A 196 14.24 -0.16 -10.23
CA GLY A 196 14.06 0.24 -8.85
C GLY A 196 15.03 -0.42 -7.87
N THR A 197 15.22 0.27 -6.74
CA THR A 197 16.05 -0.17 -5.63
C THR A 197 15.16 -0.47 -4.44
N PHE A 198 15.27 -1.66 -3.88
CA PHE A 198 14.66 -2.01 -2.60
C PHE A 198 15.76 -2.21 -1.56
N THR A 199 15.68 -1.46 -0.47
CA THR A 199 16.59 -1.58 0.68
C THR A 199 15.79 -2.11 1.87
N TRP A 200 16.21 -3.24 2.42
CA TRP A 200 15.62 -3.81 3.63
C TRP A 200 16.24 -3.19 4.87
N ALA A 201 15.48 -3.11 5.95
CA ALA A 201 15.95 -2.59 7.23
C ALA A 201 17.16 -3.36 7.80
N ASN A 202 17.31 -4.64 7.44
CA ASN A 202 18.45 -5.46 7.82
C ASN A 202 19.72 -5.21 7.00
N GLY A 203 19.71 -4.22 6.09
CA GLY A 203 20.87 -3.86 5.26
C GLY A 203 20.97 -4.62 3.92
N ASN A 204 20.10 -5.58 3.65
CA ASN A 204 20.02 -6.17 2.31
C ASN A 204 19.57 -5.12 1.28
N LYS A 205 19.97 -5.28 0.01
CA LYS A 205 19.61 -4.37 -1.07
C LYS A 205 19.38 -5.13 -2.37
N TYR A 206 18.37 -4.74 -3.12
CA TYR A 206 18.17 -5.18 -4.49
C TYR A 206 18.11 -3.96 -5.41
N GLU A 207 18.83 -4.02 -6.53
CA GLU A 207 18.84 -3.02 -7.59
C GLU A 207 18.60 -3.72 -8.92
N GLY A 208 17.55 -3.36 -9.65
CA GLY A 208 17.24 -4.01 -10.92
C GLY A 208 15.79 -3.83 -11.34
N GLU A 209 15.37 -4.72 -12.22
CA GLU A 209 14.07 -4.68 -12.86
C GLU A 209 12.96 -5.24 -11.98
N TRP A 210 11.80 -4.61 -12.07
CA TRP A 210 10.55 -4.97 -11.39
C TRP A 210 9.41 -5.11 -12.39
N LYS A 211 8.54 -6.04 -12.17
CA LYS A 211 7.29 -6.19 -12.90
C LYS A 211 6.22 -6.74 -11.96
N ASP A 212 5.09 -6.03 -11.85
CA ASP A 212 3.96 -6.42 -11.01
C ASP A 212 4.40 -6.85 -9.60
N GLU A 213 5.14 -5.96 -8.90
CA GLU A 213 5.66 -6.18 -7.54
C GLU A 213 6.81 -7.20 -7.42
N LYS A 214 7.22 -7.86 -8.49
CA LYS A 214 8.23 -8.92 -8.47
C LYS A 214 9.52 -8.49 -9.14
N ARG A 215 10.66 -8.92 -8.59
CA ARG A 215 11.97 -8.81 -9.23
C ARG A 215 11.98 -9.64 -10.50
N THR A 216 12.45 -9.07 -11.61
CA THR A 216 12.51 -9.69 -12.94
C THR A 216 13.74 -9.20 -13.69
N GLY A 217 13.98 -9.71 -14.90
CA GLY A 217 15.08 -9.24 -15.77
C GLY A 217 16.44 -9.27 -15.11
N GLN A 218 17.25 -8.25 -15.37
CA GLN A 218 18.58 -8.11 -14.77
C GLN A 218 18.50 -7.41 -13.42
N GLY A 219 19.30 -7.89 -12.46
CA GLY A 219 19.36 -7.26 -11.17
C GLY A 219 20.47 -7.77 -10.26
N THR A 220 20.82 -6.91 -9.33
CA THR A 220 21.84 -7.15 -8.31
C THR A 220 21.19 -7.22 -6.94
N PHE A 221 21.47 -8.28 -6.21
CA PHE A 221 21.13 -8.41 -4.80
C PHE A 221 22.39 -8.40 -3.96
N THR A 222 22.47 -7.49 -3.00
CA THR A 222 23.57 -7.40 -2.04
C THR A 222 23.04 -7.75 -0.66
N TRP A 223 23.60 -8.74 -0.02
CA TRP A 223 23.27 -9.12 1.35
C TRP A 223 24.04 -8.25 2.37
N ALA A 224 23.49 -8.11 3.55
CA ALA A 224 24.10 -7.35 4.64
C ALA A 224 25.48 -7.88 5.07
N ASN A 225 25.75 -9.17 4.85
CA ASN A 225 27.06 -9.80 5.10
C ASN A 225 28.11 -9.50 4.02
N GLY A 226 27.76 -8.74 2.97
CA GLY A 226 28.63 -8.40 1.86
C GLY A 226 28.59 -9.35 0.68
N ASP A 227 27.87 -10.47 0.75
CA ASP A 227 27.65 -11.32 -0.41
C ASP A 227 26.85 -10.56 -1.48
N LYS A 228 27.00 -10.96 -2.75
CA LYS A 228 26.34 -10.30 -3.88
C LYS A 228 25.90 -11.31 -4.93
N TYR A 229 24.74 -11.11 -5.51
CA TYR A 229 24.32 -11.81 -6.72
C TYR A 229 24.06 -10.80 -7.84
N GLU A 230 24.61 -11.05 -9.00
CA GLU A 230 24.41 -10.29 -10.23
C GLU A 230 23.90 -11.25 -11.29
N GLY A 231 22.74 -10.97 -11.90
CA GLY A 231 22.20 -11.87 -12.94
C GLY A 231 20.70 -11.75 -13.13
N GLU A 232 20.16 -12.78 -13.74
CA GLU A 232 18.77 -12.86 -14.16
C GLU A 232 17.83 -13.22 -13.00
N TRP A 233 16.64 -12.61 -13.04
CA TRP A 233 15.54 -12.79 -12.09
C TRP A 233 14.25 -13.12 -12.82
N LYS A 234 13.45 -13.99 -12.26
CA LYS A 234 12.10 -14.27 -12.71
C LYS A 234 11.20 -14.58 -11.50
N ASP A 235 10.07 -13.88 -11.38
CA ASP A 235 9.11 -14.04 -10.28
C ASP A 235 9.77 -13.99 -8.89
N GLY A 236 10.73 -13.05 -8.71
CA GLY A 236 11.45 -12.86 -7.45
C GLY A 236 12.57 -13.85 -7.16
N LYS A 237 12.83 -14.82 -8.06
CA LYS A 237 13.86 -15.86 -7.90
C LYS A 237 14.99 -15.67 -8.90
N ARG A 238 16.22 -15.99 -8.48
CA ARG A 238 17.40 -16.06 -9.36
C ARG A 238 17.17 -17.14 -10.42
N THR A 239 17.45 -16.82 -11.69
CA THR A 239 17.29 -17.72 -12.84
C THR A 239 18.33 -17.41 -13.90
N GLY A 240 18.40 -18.22 -14.97
CA GLY A 240 19.31 -17.95 -16.10
C GLY A 240 20.75 -17.77 -15.69
N GLN A 241 21.47 -16.93 -16.43
CA GLN A 241 22.88 -16.68 -16.16
C GLN A 241 23.06 -15.71 -15.00
N GLY A 242 24.04 -16.03 -14.14
CA GLY A 242 24.32 -15.17 -12.99
C GLY A 242 25.65 -15.47 -12.33
N LYS A 243 26.02 -14.56 -11.45
CA LYS A 243 27.23 -14.63 -10.65
C LYS A 243 26.89 -14.34 -9.19
N TYR A 244 27.17 -15.29 -8.33
CA TYR A 244 27.15 -15.09 -6.88
C TYR A 244 28.56 -14.86 -6.38
N ILE A 245 28.79 -13.83 -5.63
CA ILE A 245 30.09 -13.44 -5.08
C ILE A 245 29.97 -13.50 -3.56
N PHE A 246 30.79 -14.32 -2.94
CA PHE A 246 30.89 -14.38 -1.49
C PHE A 246 31.71 -13.21 -0.95
N SER A 247 31.42 -12.79 0.24
CA SER A 247 32.17 -11.72 0.93
C SER A 247 33.65 -12.07 1.16
N ASN A 248 33.99 -13.34 1.16
CA ASN A 248 35.38 -13.83 1.25
C ASN A 248 36.14 -13.83 -0.08
N GLY A 249 35.53 -13.40 -1.19
CA GLY A 249 36.11 -13.32 -2.52
C GLY A 249 35.89 -14.54 -3.43
N GLY A 250 35.37 -15.65 -2.91
CA GLY A 250 34.93 -16.77 -3.72
C GLY A 250 33.72 -16.42 -4.58
N LYS A 251 33.42 -17.19 -5.60
CA LYS A 251 32.28 -16.93 -6.50
C LYS A 251 31.66 -18.19 -7.07
N VAL A 252 30.39 -18.12 -7.44
CA VAL A 252 29.69 -19.13 -8.24
C VAL A 252 29.20 -18.47 -9.52
N VAL A 253 29.50 -19.05 -10.66
CA VAL A 253 29.14 -18.49 -11.97
C VAL A 253 28.46 -19.57 -12.82
N GLY A 254 27.40 -19.18 -13.51
CA GLY A 254 26.70 -20.06 -14.47
C GLY A 254 25.17 -19.93 -14.35
N GLU A 255 24.48 -21.02 -14.67
CA GLU A 255 23.03 -21.06 -14.73
C GLU A 255 22.43 -21.30 -13.35
N PHE A 256 21.45 -20.46 -13.01
CA PHE A 256 20.59 -20.58 -11.82
C PHE A 256 19.18 -20.99 -12.24
N ARG A 257 18.49 -21.76 -11.42
CA ARG A 257 17.11 -22.16 -11.68
C ARG A 257 16.30 -22.19 -10.39
N GLY A 258 15.27 -21.35 -10.33
CA GLY A 258 14.39 -21.25 -9.16
C GLY A 258 15.12 -20.86 -7.85
N GLY A 259 16.19 -20.06 -7.96
CA GLY A 259 17.01 -19.61 -6.83
C GLY A 259 18.18 -20.55 -6.47
N LYS A 260 18.28 -21.71 -7.10
CA LYS A 260 19.33 -22.72 -6.84
C LYS A 260 20.43 -22.67 -7.89
N TYR A 261 21.64 -23.12 -7.53
CA TYR A 261 22.71 -23.44 -8.49
C TYR A 261 22.23 -24.59 -9.37
N TRP A 262 22.32 -24.43 -10.70
CA TRP A 262 21.87 -25.46 -11.64
C TRP A 262 23.01 -26.04 -12.47
N ASN A 263 23.59 -25.26 -13.39
CA ASN A 263 24.78 -25.58 -14.12
C ASN A 263 25.80 -24.48 -13.84
N THR A 264 26.56 -24.60 -12.74
CA THR A 264 27.46 -23.56 -12.26
C THR A 264 28.82 -24.13 -11.87
N LYS A 265 29.82 -23.26 -11.86
CA LYS A 265 31.13 -23.52 -11.28
C LYS A 265 31.37 -22.63 -10.08
N GLU A 266 31.84 -23.22 -9.01
CA GLU A 266 32.23 -22.54 -7.76
C GLU A 266 33.75 -22.41 -7.72
N TYR A 267 34.21 -21.21 -7.41
CA TYR A 267 35.62 -20.87 -7.39
C TYR A 267 35.98 -20.36 -5.97
N ASP A 268 37.17 -20.69 -5.51
CA ASP A 268 37.76 -20.04 -4.34
C ASP A 268 38.19 -18.59 -4.67
N LYS A 269 38.74 -17.89 -3.67
CA LYS A 269 39.22 -16.50 -3.84
C LYS A 269 40.44 -16.39 -4.76
N GLU A 270 41.21 -17.44 -4.90
CA GLU A 270 42.36 -17.58 -5.81
C GLU A 270 41.93 -17.88 -7.25
N GLY A 271 40.68 -18.28 -7.49
CA GLY A 271 40.13 -18.58 -8.81
C GLY A 271 40.18 -20.06 -9.19
N ASN A 272 40.53 -20.94 -8.27
CA ASN A 272 40.51 -22.40 -8.51
C ASN A 272 39.08 -22.93 -8.42
N ILE A 273 38.71 -23.90 -9.27
CA ILE A 273 37.42 -24.58 -9.23
C ILE A 273 37.41 -25.53 -8.03
N ILE A 274 36.51 -25.29 -7.09
CA ILE A 274 36.34 -26.12 -5.87
C ILE A 274 35.06 -26.98 -5.92
N ARG A 275 34.14 -26.66 -6.84
CA ARG A 275 32.92 -27.46 -7.08
C ARG A 275 32.30 -27.12 -8.42
N THR A 276 31.69 -28.13 -9.05
CA THR A 276 30.85 -27.95 -10.23
C THR A 276 29.43 -28.45 -9.92
N TRP A 277 28.44 -27.73 -10.39
CA TRP A 277 27.04 -28.12 -10.30
C TRP A 277 26.53 -28.49 -11.67
N VAL A 278 25.94 -29.68 -11.79
CA VAL A 278 25.35 -30.19 -13.05
C VAL A 278 23.91 -30.61 -12.74
N ASN A 279 22.93 -29.99 -13.41
CA ASN A 279 21.50 -30.22 -13.19
C ASN A 279 21.12 -30.15 -11.70
N GLY A 280 21.70 -29.20 -10.98
CA GLY A 280 21.44 -28.94 -9.56
C GLY A 280 22.13 -29.91 -8.59
N LYS A 281 22.94 -30.83 -9.06
CA LYS A 281 23.74 -31.75 -8.23
C LYS A 281 25.18 -31.26 -8.16
N GLY A 282 25.69 -31.06 -6.95
CA GLY A 282 27.10 -30.69 -6.72
C GLY A 282 28.04 -31.87 -6.89
N ILE A 283 29.06 -31.70 -7.70
CA ILE A 283 30.15 -32.67 -7.95
C ILE A 283 31.44 -32.00 -7.44
N LYS A 284 32.16 -32.68 -6.56
CA LYS A 284 33.52 -32.24 -6.18
C LYS A 284 34.48 -32.48 -7.35
N PRO A 285 35.52 -31.66 -7.49
CA PRO A 285 36.57 -31.88 -8.47
C PRO A 285 37.25 -33.23 -8.26
#